data_6e91c064921298bcabeda592ee8cb11c
#
_entry.id   6e91c064921298bcabeda592ee8cb11c
#
_cell.length_a   1.000
_cell.length_b   1.000
_cell.length_c   1.000
_cell.angle_alpha   90.00
_cell.angle_beta   90.00
_cell.angle_gamma   90.00
#
_symmetry.space_group_name_H-M   'P 1'
#
loop_
_entity.id
_entity.type
_entity.pdbx_description
1 polymer ?
#
loop_
_entity_poly.entity_id
_entity_poly.type
_entity_poly.pdbx_seq_one_letter_code
_entity_poly.pdbx_strand_id
1 'polypeptide(L)'
;MKVILASGSPRRRELLERVQLDFTILSVDVDETWHNDESPTDYIERMVATKANAAIQQLNQTTNSNQDGATSCMILTSDTIGVLADGKTVLVKPTDREHAYTMWQQMSDTEHEVWTAVQATLVALDCTSGSTSDNASECDSVFQMIDQQHILERTSVTFIALTQAMMSDYWDSGEPADKAGGYGIQGLGAAWVSRINGSYTNVVGLPLAQTLALIKDITPDSEKSVNSL
;
A
#
# COMPACT_ATOMS: atom_id res chain seq x y z
N MET A 1 -10.40 -17.88 -3.94
CA MET A 1 -9.98 -16.75 -4.81
C MET A 1 -8.51 -16.46 -4.59
N LYS A 2 -7.72 -16.25 -5.64
CA LYS A 2 -6.29 -15.89 -5.57
C LYS A 2 -6.15 -14.42 -5.18
N VAL A 3 -5.31 -14.12 -4.17
CA VAL A 3 -4.98 -12.75 -3.77
C VAL A 3 -3.61 -12.37 -4.34
N ILE A 4 -3.50 -11.19 -4.91
CA ILE A 4 -2.26 -10.63 -5.47
C ILE A 4 -1.93 -9.35 -4.69
N LEU A 5 -0.82 -9.36 -3.95
CA LEU A 5 -0.28 -8.14 -3.34
C LEU A 5 0.52 -7.36 -4.38
N ALA A 6 -0.06 -6.27 -4.89
CA ALA A 6 0.61 -5.38 -5.84
C ALA A 6 1.44 -4.32 -5.07
N SER A 7 2.54 -4.78 -4.47
CA SER A 7 3.44 -3.94 -3.68
C SER A 7 4.82 -4.57 -3.55
N GLY A 8 5.86 -3.77 -3.74
CA GLY A 8 7.25 -4.15 -3.48
C GLY A 8 7.68 -4.03 -2.01
N SER A 9 6.78 -3.58 -1.10
CA SER A 9 7.13 -3.37 0.30
C SER A 9 7.31 -4.69 1.08
N PRO A 10 8.50 -5.00 1.61
CA PRO A 10 8.73 -6.19 2.40
C PRO A 10 7.90 -6.19 3.70
N ARG A 11 7.65 -5.02 4.30
CA ARG A 11 6.86 -4.88 5.53
C ARG A 11 5.41 -5.30 5.34
N ARG A 12 4.79 -4.94 4.21
CA ARG A 12 3.40 -5.35 3.88
C ARG A 12 3.31 -6.85 3.65
N ARG A 13 4.29 -7.41 2.95
CA ARG A 13 4.40 -8.86 2.76
C ARG A 13 4.48 -9.59 4.09
N GLU A 14 5.40 -9.21 4.98
CA GLU A 14 5.56 -9.81 6.30
C GLU A 14 4.27 -9.76 7.14
N LEU A 15 3.52 -8.66 7.08
CA LEU A 15 2.25 -8.53 7.81
C LEU A 15 1.21 -9.53 7.32
N LEU A 16 1.08 -9.73 6.00
CA LEU A 16 0.14 -10.71 5.44
C LEU A 16 0.60 -12.16 5.70
N GLU A 17 1.89 -12.43 5.63
CA GLU A 17 2.47 -13.74 5.98
C GLU A 17 2.19 -14.11 7.44
N ARG A 18 2.27 -13.16 8.38
CA ARG A 18 1.98 -13.40 9.82
C ARG A 18 0.55 -13.86 10.09
N VAL A 19 -0.40 -13.46 9.26
CA VAL A 19 -1.80 -13.92 9.35
C VAL A 19 -2.10 -15.10 8.43
N GLN A 20 -1.06 -15.68 7.82
CA GLN A 20 -1.17 -16.87 6.98
C GLN A 20 -2.12 -16.68 5.79
N LEU A 21 -2.28 -15.43 5.30
CA LEU A 21 -3.01 -15.17 4.06
C LEU A 21 -2.20 -15.75 2.90
N ASP A 22 -2.85 -16.54 2.05
CA ASP A 22 -2.24 -17.04 0.82
C ASP A 22 -2.32 -15.96 -0.27
N PHE A 23 -1.15 -15.51 -0.76
CA PHE A 23 -1.07 -14.46 -1.80
C PHE A 23 0.17 -14.62 -2.67
N THR A 24 0.12 -14.01 -3.84
CA THR A 24 1.28 -13.84 -4.72
C THR A 24 1.70 -12.37 -4.77
N ILE A 25 2.97 -12.11 -5.08
CA ILE A 25 3.50 -10.74 -5.17
C ILE A 25 3.55 -10.33 -6.63
N LEU A 26 3.07 -9.12 -6.92
CA LEU A 26 3.23 -8.43 -8.20
C LEU A 26 3.85 -7.07 -7.91
N SER A 27 5.11 -6.85 -8.29
CA SER A 27 5.74 -5.54 -8.14
C SER A 27 5.26 -4.61 -9.24
N VAL A 28 4.68 -3.49 -8.87
CA VAL A 28 4.30 -2.42 -9.81
C VAL A 28 5.12 -1.17 -9.52
N ASP A 29 5.53 -0.50 -10.58
CA ASP A 29 6.20 0.79 -10.54
C ASP A 29 5.28 1.86 -11.14
N VAL A 30 5.05 2.94 -10.39
CA VAL A 30 4.16 4.03 -10.77
C VAL A 30 4.79 5.36 -10.38
N ASP A 31 4.40 6.43 -11.07
CA ASP A 31 4.79 7.77 -10.70
C ASP A 31 4.09 8.17 -9.39
N GLU A 32 4.90 8.36 -8.33
CA GLU A 32 4.46 8.78 -7.00
C GLU A 32 4.60 10.31 -6.81
N THR A 33 4.75 11.08 -7.89
CA THR A 33 4.89 12.53 -7.82
C THR A 33 3.63 13.17 -7.22
N TRP A 34 3.82 14.03 -6.24
CA TRP A 34 2.77 14.87 -5.66
C TRP A 34 2.30 15.91 -6.67
N HIS A 35 1.00 16.06 -6.86
CA HIS A 35 0.44 17.08 -7.72
C HIS A 35 0.18 18.38 -6.93
N ASN A 36 0.44 19.55 -7.55
CA ASN A 36 0.08 20.83 -6.95
C ASN A 36 -1.43 20.86 -6.67
N ASP A 37 -1.82 21.40 -5.51
CA ASP A 37 -3.19 21.50 -5.04
C ASP A 37 -3.88 20.17 -4.65
N GLU A 38 -3.17 19.05 -4.63
CA GLU A 38 -3.69 17.77 -4.18
C GLU A 38 -3.69 17.71 -2.64
N SER A 39 -4.82 17.31 -2.04
CA SER A 39 -4.87 17.05 -0.61
C SER A 39 -4.16 15.72 -0.26
N PRO A 40 -3.69 15.53 1.00
CA PRO A 40 -3.12 14.24 1.41
C PRO A 40 -4.06 13.06 1.17
N THR A 41 -5.38 13.25 1.32
CA THR A 41 -6.39 12.22 1.05
C THR A 41 -6.46 11.91 -0.45
N ASP A 42 -6.58 12.92 -1.30
CA ASP A 42 -6.66 12.73 -2.75
C ASP A 42 -5.41 12.02 -3.28
N TYR A 43 -4.23 12.43 -2.77
CA TYR A 43 -2.96 11.81 -3.14
C TYR A 43 -2.93 10.31 -2.82
N ILE A 44 -3.20 9.94 -1.57
CA ILE A 44 -3.04 8.54 -1.14
C ILE A 44 -4.09 7.63 -1.80
N GLU A 45 -5.31 8.14 -2.04
CA GLU A 45 -6.36 7.41 -2.77
C GLU A 45 -6.00 7.26 -4.25
N ARG A 46 -5.45 8.31 -4.89
CA ARG A 46 -4.93 8.23 -6.25
C ARG A 46 -3.80 7.20 -6.36
N MET A 47 -2.91 7.13 -5.38
CA MET A 47 -1.79 6.20 -5.39
C MET A 47 -2.25 4.74 -5.38
N VAL A 48 -3.20 4.37 -4.52
CA VAL A 48 -3.69 2.99 -4.48
C VAL A 48 -4.45 2.62 -5.76
N ALA A 49 -5.22 3.54 -6.32
CA ALA A 49 -5.93 3.34 -7.58
C ALA A 49 -4.96 3.22 -8.77
N THR A 50 -3.93 4.06 -8.84
CA THR A 50 -2.91 4.00 -9.90
C THR A 50 -2.14 2.68 -9.85
N LYS A 51 -1.76 2.22 -8.64
CA LYS A 51 -1.11 0.92 -8.44
C LYS A 51 -2.01 -0.25 -8.86
N ALA A 52 -3.32 -0.18 -8.57
CA ALA A 52 -4.28 -1.19 -9.00
C ALA A 52 -4.39 -1.27 -10.53
N ASN A 53 -4.50 -0.13 -11.20
CA ASN A 53 -4.55 -0.06 -12.67
C ASN A 53 -3.28 -0.61 -13.31
N ALA A 54 -2.10 -0.25 -12.77
CA ALA A 54 -0.81 -0.77 -13.24
C ALA A 54 -0.73 -2.30 -13.09
N ALA A 55 -1.24 -2.84 -11.97
CA ALA A 55 -1.29 -4.28 -11.74
C ALA A 55 -2.20 -4.99 -12.74
N ILE A 56 -3.38 -4.45 -13.04
CA ILE A 56 -4.30 -4.99 -14.05
C ILE A 56 -3.62 -5.00 -15.43
N GLN A 57 -2.97 -3.91 -15.82
CA GLN A 57 -2.25 -3.82 -17.09
C GLN A 57 -1.14 -4.87 -17.20
N GLN A 58 -0.37 -5.06 -16.13
CA GLN A 58 0.72 -6.04 -16.09
C GLN A 58 0.19 -7.49 -16.15
N LEU A 59 -0.92 -7.79 -15.47
CA LEU A 59 -1.60 -9.08 -15.58
C LEU A 59 -2.05 -9.35 -17.02
N ASN A 60 -2.64 -8.39 -17.69
CA ASN A 60 -3.10 -8.51 -19.06
C ASN A 60 -1.95 -8.76 -20.06
N GLN A 61 -0.77 -8.20 -19.81
CA GLN A 61 0.42 -8.46 -20.62
C GLN A 61 0.98 -9.88 -20.44
N THR A 62 0.80 -10.47 -19.24
CA THR A 62 1.33 -11.79 -18.91
C THR A 62 0.35 -12.93 -19.21
N THR A 63 -0.95 -12.66 -19.27
CA THR A 63 -2.00 -13.69 -19.49
C THR A 63 -1.90 -14.33 -20.87
N ASN A 64 -1.40 -13.62 -21.88
CA ASN A 64 -1.14 -14.18 -23.21
C ASN A 64 -0.05 -15.27 -23.22
N SER A 65 0.66 -15.49 -22.11
CA SER A 65 1.80 -16.42 -22.03
C SER A 65 1.56 -17.67 -21.16
N ASN A 66 0.61 -17.63 -20.22
CA ASN A 66 0.40 -18.73 -19.26
C ASN A 66 -1.08 -18.88 -18.88
N GLN A 67 -1.69 -19.99 -19.31
CA GLN A 67 -3.03 -20.42 -18.89
C GLN A 67 -2.98 -20.99 -17.45
N ASP A 68 -2.74 -20.16 -16.44
CA ASP A 68 -3.01 -20.54 -15.05
C ASP A 68 -4.51 -20.32 -14.77
N GLY A 69 -5.36 -21.20 -15.21
CA GLY A 69 -6.80 -21.41 -15.02
C GLY A 69 -7.64 -20.55 -14.02
N ALA A 70 -7.09 -19.47 -13.48
CA ALA A 70 -7.80 -18.56 -12.60
C ALA A 70 -8.66 -17.60 -13.42
N THR A 71 -9.98 -17.75 -13.31
CA THR A 71 -10.97 -16.89 -13.99
C THR A 71 -11.18 -15.55 -13.24
N SER A 72 -10.75 -15.44 -11.99
CA SER A 72 -10.85 -14.24 -11.15
C SER A 72 -9.72 -14.17 -10.13
N CYS A 73 -9.32 -12.96 -9.76
CA CYS A 73 -8.40 -12.72 -8.66
C CYS A 73 -8.69 -11.37 -7.97
N MET A 74 -8.17 -11.21 -6.76
CA MET A 74 -8.20 -9.96 -6.01
C MET A 74 -6.83 -9.31 -6.03
N ILE A 75 -6.75 -8.06 -6.46
CA ILE A 75 -5.54 -7.24 -6.40
C ILE A 75 -5.63 -6.37 -5.15
N LEU A 76 -4.64 -6.48 -4.27
CA LEU A 76 -4.50 -5.67 -3.07
C LEU A 76 -3.38 -4.66 -3.28
N THR A 77 -3.71 -3.37 -3.24
CA THR A 77 -2.75 -2.26 -3.29
C THR A 77 -2.77 -1.48 -2.01
N SER A 78 -1.66 -0.84 -1.68
CA SER A 78 -1.56 0.02 -0.49
C SER A 78 -0.53 1.12 -0.70
N ASP A 79 -0.81 2.26 -0.08
CA ASP A 79 0.14 3.35 0.04
C ASP A 79 0.15 3.91 1.46
N THR A 80 1.28 4.54 1.87
CA THR A 80 1.46 5.03 3.24
C THR A 80 2.21 6.36 3.22
N ILE A 81 1.64 7.36 3.87
CA ILE A 81 2.23 8.69 4.04
C ILE A 81 2.28 9.08 5.50
N GLY A 82 3.23 9.93 5.86
CA GLY A 82 3.19 10.69 7.10
C GLY A 82 2.54 12.06 6.84
N VAL A 83 1.79 12.56 7.81
CA VAL A 83 1.15 13.88 7.74
C VAL A 83 1.41 14.62 9.04
N LEU A 84 1.88 15.85 8.97
CA LEU A 84 2.08 16.67 10.17
C LEU A 84 0.74 17.05 10.82
N ALA A 85 0.81 17.54 12.05
CA ALA A 85 -0.36 17.94 12.86
C ALA A 85 -1.25 19.01 12.21
N ASP A 86 -0.74 19.71 11.18
CA ASP A 86 -1.53 20.67 10.39
C ASP A 86 -2.54 20.00 9.44
N GLY A 87 -2.47 18.67 9.28
CA GLY A 87 -3.31 17.88 8.40
C GLY A 87 -3.10 18.12 6.90
N LYS A 88 -2.01 18.80 6.53
CA LYS A 88 -1.72 19.24 5.15
C LYS A 88 -0.33 18.90 4.68
N THR A 89 0.66 19.07 5.55
CA THR A 89 2.06 18.84 5.21
C THR A 89 2.36 17.34 5.20
N VAL A 90 2.64 16.81 4.02
CA VAL A 90 3.00 15.40 3.83
C VAL A 90 4.49 15.21 4.06
N LEU A 91 4.81 14.23 4.87
CA LEU A 91 6.16 13.78 5.14
C LEU A 91 6.60 12.79 4.05
N VAL A 92 7.50 13.24 3.19
CA VAL A 92 8.06 12.44 2.09
C VAL A 92 9.31 11.67 2.52
N LYS A 93 9.88 10.87 1.62
CA LYS A 93 11.21 10.27 1.83
C LYS A 93 12.27 11.38 1.86
N PRO A 94 13.21 11.37 2.81
CA PRO A 94 14.27 12.38 2.86
C PRO A 94 15.16 12.30 1.62
N THR A 95 15.46 13.43 1.03
CA THR A 95 16.39 13.55 -0.11
C THR A 95 17.85 13.56 0.36
N ASP A 96 18.09 14.08 1.55
CA ASP A 96 19.40 14.23 2.16
C ASP A 96 19.25 14.40 3.69
N ARG A 97 20.41 14.56 4.37
CA ARG A 97 20.48 14.72 5.83
C ARG A 97 19.75 15.98 6.31
N GLU A 98 19.90 17.10 5.64
CA GLU A 98 19.30 18.37 6.07
C GLU A 98 17.77 18.33 5.94
N HIS A 99 17.27 17.72 4.88
CA HIS A 99 15.84 17.50 4.69
C HIS A 99 15.28 16.60 5.78
N ALA A 100 15.96 15.48 6.10
CA ALA A 100 15.55 14.59 7.17
C ALA A 100 15.48 15.34 8.52
N TYR A 101 16.51 16.14 8.85
CA TYR A 101 16.54 16.91 10.08
C TYR A 101 15.41 17.92 10.17
N THR A 102 15.11 18.60 9.07
CA THR A 102 13.99 19.55 9.00
C THR A 102 12.66 18.87 9.31
N MET A 103 12.39 17.69 8.72
CA MET A 103 11.20 16.91 9.03
C MET A 103 11.16 16.44 10.49
N TRP A 104 12.26 15.91 11.02
CA TRP A 104 12.33 15.42 12.38
C TRP A 104 12.21 16.51 13.44
N GLN A 105 12.72 17.72 13.16
CA GLN A 105 12.51 18.89 14.03
C GLN A 105 11.04 19.27 14.12
N GLN A 106 10.28 19.15 13.02
CA GLN A 106 8.84 19.40 13.01
C GLN A 106 8.04 18.32 13.76
N MET A 107 8.55 17.10 13.82
CA MET A 107 7.94 15.97 14.55
C MET A 107 8.40 15.86 16.02
N SER A 108 9.49 16.54 16.40
CA SER A 108 10.09 16.48 17.74
C SER A 108 9.13 16.99 18.81
N ASP A 109 8.90 16.20 19.86
CA ASP A 109 8.00 16.52 20.99
C ASP A 109 6.56 16.86 20.56
N THR A 110 6.13 16.33 19.40
CA THR A 110 4.79 16.57 18.86
C THR A 110 4.15 15.29 18.36
N GLU A 111 2.86 15.40 18.02
CA GLU A 111 2.10 14.35 17.36
C GLU A 111 2.08 14.61 15.85
N HIS A 112 2.22 13.55 15.07
CA HIS A 112 1.97 13.51 13.65
C HIS A 112 1.13 12.28 13.32
N GLU A 113 0.59 12.18 12.13
CA GLU A 113 -0.23 11.04 11.71
C GLU A 113 0.49 10.21 10.66
N VAL A 114 0.24 8.91 10.68
CA VAL A 114 0.56 7.98 9.59
C VAL A 114 -0.75 7.51 8.99
N TRP A 115 -0.91 7.76 7.70
CA TRP A 115 -2.08 7.38 6.94
C TRP A 115 -1.71 6.26 5.99
N THR A 116 -2.50 5.20 5.98
CA THR A 116 -2.38 4.12 4.98
C THR A 116 -3.71 3.90 4.30
N ALA A 117 -3.71 4.06 2.98
CA ALA A 117 -4.82 3.61 2.15
C ALA A 117 -4.55 2.17 1.69
N VAL A 118 -5.62 1.38 1.65
CA VAL A 118 -5.62 0.04 1.06
C VAL A 118 -6.80 -0.06 0.12
N GLN A 119 -6.56 -0.54 -1.08
CA GLN A 119 -7.61 -0.85 -2.04
C GLN A 119 -7.57 -2.34 -2.39
N ALA A 120 -8.75 -2.97 -2.32
CA ALA A 120 -8.99 -4.29 -2.87
C ALA A 120 -9.76 -4.14 -4.19
N THR A 121 -9.25 -4.72 -5.25
CA THR A 121 -9.84 -4.68 -6.59
C THR A 121 -10.09 -6.09 -7.07
N LEU A 122 -11.35 -6.44 -7.29
CA LEU A 122 -11.74 -7.72 -7.86
C LEU A 122 -11.68 -7.64 -9.38
N VAL A 123 -10.95 -8.54 -10.01
CA VAL A 123 -10.85 -8.63 -11.46
C VAL A 123 -11.23 -10.04 -11.95
N ALA A 124 -11.86 -10.12 -13.11
CA ALA A 124 -12.14 -11.39 -13.79
C ALA A 124 -11.72 -11.33 -15.24
N LEU A 125 -11.43 -12.51 -15.79
CA LEU A 125 -11.20 -12.68 -17.22
C LEU A 125 -12.51 -12.51 -17.97
N ASP A 126 -12.56 -11.53 -18.87
CA ASP A 126 -13.61 -11.37 -19.84
C ASP A 126 -13.10 -11.85 -21.22
N CYS A 127 -13.83 -12.80 -21.80
CA CYS A 127 -13.57 -13.25 -23.17
C CYS A 127 -14.30 -12.29 -24.11
N THR A 128 -13.63 -11.25 -24.58
CA THR A 128 -14.19 -10.43 -25.64
C THR A 128 -14.25 -11.25 -26.94
N SER A 129 -15.43 -11.74 -27.28
CA SER A 129 -15.67 -12.33 -28.59
C SER A 129 -15.55 -11.23 -29.66
N GLY A 130 -14.34 -11.10 -30.20
CA GLY A 130 -14.07 -10.22 -31.34
C GLY A 130 -14.97 -10.61 -32.52
N SER A 131 -15.64 -9.61 -33.06
CA SER A 131 -16.58 -9.69 -34.17
C SER A 131 -16.01 -10.43 -35.38
N THR A 132 -16.79 -11.44 -35.84
CA THR A 132 -16.90 -11.89 -37.25
C THR A 132 -15.65 -11.98 -38.10
N SER A 133 -14.91 -13.08 -37.95
CA SER A 133 -14.22 -13.72 -39.06
C SER A 133 -14.13 -15.24 -38.81
N ASP A 134 -14.36 -16.05 -39.84
CA ASP A 134 -14.52 -17.51 -39.85
C ASP A 134 -13.27 -18.33 -39.50
N ASN A 135 -12.46 -17.89 -38.51
CA ASN A 135 -11.37 -18.69 -37.95
C ASN A 135 -11.44 -18.64 -36.43
N ALA A 136 -12.11 -19.64 -35.87
CA ALA A 136 -12.15 -19.88 -34.40
C ALA A 136 -10.78 -20.30 -33.90
N SER A 137 -9.99 -19.38 -33.32
CA SER A 137 -8.82 -19.79 -32.49
C SER A 137 -8.09 -18.74 -31.69
N GLU A 138 -8.55 -17.52 -31.43
CA GLU A 138 -7.92 -16.68 -30.42
C GLU A 138 -8.96 -15.77 -29.77
N CYS A 139 -9.46 -16.20 -28.60
CA CYS A 139 -10.20 -15.34 -27.69
C CYS A 139 -9.17 -14.59 -26.86
N ASP A 140 -8.96 -13.30 -27.11
CA ASP A 140 -8.15 -12.46 -26.25
C ASP A 140 -8.88 -12.27 -24.92
N SER A 141 -8.50 -13.06 -23.93
CA SER A 141 -9.03 -12.94 -22.58
C SER A 141 -8.26 -11.86 -21.83
N VAL A 142 -8.96 -10.83 -21.35
CA VAL A 142 -8.39 -9.74 -20.57
C VAL A 142 -9.03 -9.66 -19.19
N PHE A 143 -8.23 -9.38 -18.17
CA PHE A 143 -8.74 -9.07 -16.85
C PHE A 143 -9.42 -7.70 -16.86
N GLN A 144 -10.69 -7.69 -16.47
CA GLN A 144 -11.44 -6.46 -16.26
C GLN A 144 -11.82 -6.32 -14.79
N MET A 145 -11.84 -5.10 -14.31
CA MET A 145 -12.27 -4.77 -12.95
C MET A 145 -13.78 -5.01 -12.85
N ILE A 146 -14.19 -5.81 -11.85
CA ILE A 146 -15.60 -6.10 -11.55
C ILE A 146 -16.07 -5.22 -10.39
N ASP A 147 -15.25 -5.11 -9.33
CA ASP A 147 -15.58 -4.37 -8.12
C ASP A 147 -14.30 -3.83 -7.48
N GLN A 148 -14.43 -2.75 -6.74
CA GLN A 148 -13.34 -2.20 -5.94
C GLN A 148 -13.87 -1.57 -4.67
N GLN A 149 -13.13 -1.74 -3.60
CA GLN A 149 -13.36 -1.08 -2.33
C GLN A 149 -12.03 -0.59 -1.76
N HIS A 150 -12.07 0.50 -1.02
CA HIS A 150 -10.87 1.03 -0.36
C HIS A 150 -11.17 1.47 1.06
N ILE A 151 -10.14 1.53 1.86
CA ILE A 151 -10.13 2.06 3.22
C ILE A 151 -8.97 3.04 3.38
N LEU A 152 -9.14 4.01 4.25
CA LEU A 152 -8.09 4.92 4.71
C LEU A 152 -8.03 4.85 6.24
N GLU A 153 -6.93 4.33 6.75
CA GLU A 153 -6.67 4.26 8.19
C GLU A 153 -5.68 5.35 8.59
N ARG A 154 -5.97 6.01 9.72
CA ARG A 154 -5.13 7.07 10.29
C ARG A 154 -4.71 6.69 11.70
N THR A 155 -3.45 6.90 12.02
CA THR A 155 -2.89 6.59 13.33
C THR A 155 -1.98 7.71 13.77
N SER A 156 -2.26 8.29 14.94
CA SER A 156 -1.40 9.30 15.54
C SER A 156 -0.18 8.66 16.18
N VAL A 157 0.97 9.27 15.96
CA VAL A 157 2.27 8.88 16.53
C VAL A 157 2.87 10.09 17.20
N THR A 158 3.24 9.97 18.49
CA THR A 158 3.89 11.04 19.26
C THR A 158 5.38 10.71 19.43
N PHE A 159 6.24 11.66 19.09
CA PHE A 159 7.67 11.55 19.33
C PHE A 159 8.05 12.16 20.67
N ILE A 160 9.15 11.66 21.24
CA ILE A 160 9.87 12.34 22.31
C ILE A 160 10.56 13.59 21.75
N ALA A 161 11.06 14.47 22.64
CA ALA A 161 11.95 15.57 22.24
C ALA A 161 13.26 15.01 21.64
N LEU A 162 13.54 15.34 20.39
CA LEU A 162 14.71 14.86 19.64
C LEU A 162 15.87 15.84 19.80
N THR A 163 17.03 15.32 20.18
CA THR A 163 18.28 16.09 20.16
C THR A 163 18.97 15.97 18.81
N GLN A 164 19.85 16.92 18.50
CA GLN A 164 20.67 16.86 17.29
C GLN A 164 21.56 15.61 17.24
N ALA A 165 22.07 15.16 18.39
CA ALA A 165 22.86 13.93 18.47
C ALA A 165 22.03 12.71 18.06
N MET A 166 20.81 12.57 18.60
CA MET A 166 19.90 11.47 18.23
C MET A 166 19.60 11.46 16.72
N MET A 167 19.32 12.61 16.13
CA MET A 167 19.07 12.73 14.69
C MET A 167 20.31 12.36 13.87
N SER A 168 21.52 12.76 14.33
CA SER A 168 22.78 12.41 13.67
C SER A 168 23.02 10.90 13.68
N ASP A 169 22.93 10.29 14.85
CA ASP A 169 23.17 8.86 15.04
C ASP A 169 22.19 8.02 14.19
N TYR A 170 20.93 8.47 14.12
CA TYR A 170 19.92 7.79 13.35
C TYR A 170 20.14 7.92 11.84
N TRP A 171 20.54 9.11 11.36
CA TRP A 171 20.89 9.28 9.95
C TRP A 171 22.07 8.39 9.53
N ASP A 172 23.10 8.33 10.39
CA ASP A 172 24.31 7.56 10.13
C ASP A 172 24.07 6.04 10.15
N SER A 173 22.95 5.57 10.70
CA SER A 173 22.51 4.17 10.63
C SER A 173 22.09 3.73 9.22
N GLY A 174 21.74 4.67 8.32
CA GLY A 174 21.22 4.41 7.00
C GLY A 174 19.75 3.96 6.95
N GLU A 175 19.09 3.79 8.12
CA GLU A 175 17.68 3.36 8.18
C GLU A 175 16.69 4.37 7.58
N PRO A 176 16.91 5.71 7.65
CA PRO A 176 15.93 6.72 7.23
C PRO A 176 15.58 6.72 5.74
N ALA A 177 16.51 6.34 4.87
CA ALA A 177 16.56 6.73 3.47
C ALA A 177 15.34 6.35 2.61
N ASP A 178 14.66 5.25 2.95
CA ASP A 178 13.58 4.67 2.12
C ASP A 178 12.17 4.86 2.72
N LYS A 179 12.04 5.66 3.79
CA LYS A 179 10.80 5.75 4.56
C LYS A 179 10.19 7.14 4.50
N ALA A 180 8.86 7.21 4.34
CA ALA A 180 8.12 8.46 4.50
C ALA A 180 8.35 9.02 5.92
N GLY A 181 8.63 10.33 6.03
CA GLY A 181 9.03 10.96 7.28
C GLY A 181 10.42 10.56 7.79
N GLY A 182 11.16 9.72 7.06
CA GLY A 182 12.53 9.33 7.38
C GLY A 182 12.65 8.51 8.66
N TYR A 183 11.63 7.74 9.08
CA TYR A 183 11.76 6.84 10.23
C TYR A 183 11.00 5.54 10.08
N GLY A 184 11.45 4.51 10.80
CA GLY A 184 10.80 3.20 10.84
C GLY A 184 10.45 2.77 12.26
N ILE A 185 9.16 2.50 12.52
CA ILE A 185 8.69 2.05 13.83
C ILE A 185 9.15 0.63 14.20
N GLN A 186 9.62 -0.14 13.23
CA GLN A 186 10.13 -1.50 13.44
C GLN A 186 11.64 -1.55 13.65
N GLY A 187 12.32 -0.42 13.45
CA GLY A 187 13.78 -0.29 13.58
C GLY A 187 14.20 0.63 14.71
N LEU A 188 15.33 1.29 14.53
CA LEU A 188 15.91 2.22 15.51
C LEU A 188 15.01 3.43 15.77
N GLY A 189 14.21 3.86 14.74
CA GLY A 189 13.25 4.95 14.87
C GLY A 189 12.14 4.67 15.91
N ALA A 190 11.92 3.42 16.30
CA ALA A 190 11.01 3.07 17.40
C ALA A 190 11.38 3.75 18.72
N ALA A 191 12.66 4.01 18.95
CA ALA A 191 13.13 4.67 20.17
C ALA A 191 12.64 6.13 20.31
N TRP A 192 12.17 6.74 19.23
CA TRP A 192 11.63 8.10 19.23
C TRP A 192 10.14 8.15 19.54
N VAL A 193 9.44 7.02 19.40
CA VAL A 193 7.99 6.93 19.58
C VAL A 193 7.66 6.77 21.06
N SER A 194 7.00 7.78 21.63
CA SER A 194 6.50 7.74 23.02
C SER A 194 5.08 7.20 23.11
N ARG A 195 4.28 7.36 22.05
CA ARG A 195 2.87 6.96 22.03
C ARG A 195 2.38 6.69 20.61
N ILE A 196 1.47 5.74 20.51
CA ILE A 196 0.65 5.48 19.31
C ILE A 196 -0.82 5.53 19.75
N ASN A 197 -1.65 6.21 18.96
CA ASN A 197 -3.10 6.21 19.10
C ASN A 197 -3.73 5.77 17.77
N GLY A 198 -4.15 4.50 17.69
CA GLY A 198 -4.63 3.85 16.47
C GLY A 198 -3.98 2.49 16.23
N SER A 199 -3.82 2.12 14.98
CA SER A 199 -3.32 0.81 14.55
C SER A 199 -1.79 0.81 14.38
N TYR A 200 -1.08 -0.02 15.16
CA TYR A 200 0.35 -0.23 14.98
C TYR A 200 0.69 -0.74 13.57
N THR A 201 -0.11 -1.68 13.06
CA THR A 201 0.15 -2.25 11.73
C THR A 201 -0.11 -1.26 10.61
N ASN A 202 -0.96 -0.25 10.83
CA ASN A 202 -1.10 0.92 9.97
C ASN A 202 0.22 1.70 9.87
N VAL A 203 0.86 1.98 11.01
CA VAL A 203 2.16 2.69 11.04
C VAL A 203 3.26 1.88 10.35
N VAL A 204 3.20 0.55 10.42
CA VAL A 204 4.11 -0.34 9.67
C VAL A 204 3.88 -0.27 8.16
N GLY A 205 2.64 0.05 7.72
CA GLY A 205 2.28 0.28 6.31
C GLY A 205 1.14 -0.58 5.77
N LEU A 206 0.42 -1.33 6.63
CA LEU A 206 -0.80 -2.07 6.27
C LEU A 206 -1.69 -2.24 7.52
N PRO A 207 -2.85 -1.57 7.62
CA PRO A 207 -3.79 -1.73 8.73
C PRO A 207 -4.46 -3.10 8.65
N LEU A 208 -3.83 -4.10 9.29
CA LEU A 208 -4.08 -5.51 9.04
C LEU A 208 -5.52 -5.94 9.33
N ALA A 209 -6.09 -5.51 10.46
CA ALA A 209 -7.47 -5.87 10.82
C ALA A 209 -8.48 -5.33 9.80
N GLN A 210 -8.32 -4.07 9.40
CA GLN A 210 -9.18 -3.41 8.42
C GLN A 210 -8.96 -4.00 7.01
N THR A 211 -7.72 -4.36 6.67
CA THR A 211 -7.41 -5.03 5.40
C THR A 211 -8.08 -6.39 5.29
N LEU A 212 -8.06 -7.20 6.35
CA LEU A 212 -8.72 -8.50 6.37
C LEU A 212 -10.26 -8.36 6.28
N ALA A 213 -10.83 -7.36 6.94
CA ALA A 213 -12.25 -7.05 6.81
C ALA A 213 -12.60 -6.66 5.37
N LEU A 214 -11.81 -5.76 4.76
CA LEU A 214 -11.98 -5.33 3.36
C LEU A 214 -11.94 -6.52 2.39
N ILE A 215 -10.96 -7.43 2.53
CA ILE A 215 -10.84 -8.65 1.72
C ILE A 215 -12.11 -9.51 1.86
N LYS A 216 -12.59 -9.68 3.10
CA LYS A 216 -13.80 -10.47 3.37
C LYS A 216 -15.05 -9.84 2.75
N ASP A 217 -15.17 -8.51 2.83
CA ASP A 217 -16.36 -7.79 2.36
C ASP A 217 -16.49 -7.83 0.83
N ILE A 218 -15.37 -7.65 0.11
CA ILE A 218 -15.36 -7.68 -1.36
C ILE A 218 -15.37 -9.10 -1.94
N THR A 219 -15.03 -10.13 -1.14
CA THR A 219 -15.04 -11.53 -1.60
C THR A 219 -16.47 -11.97 -1.87
N PRO A 220 -16.80 -12.50 -3.08
CA PRO A 220 -18.13 -12.99 -3.40
C PRO A 220 -18.58 -14.11 -2.46
N ASP A 221 -19.87 -14.18 -2.11
CA ASP A 221 -20.41 -15.18 -1.17
C ASP A 221 -20.14 -16.63 -1.60
N SER A 222 -20.06 -16.88 -2.89
CA SER A 222 -19.71 -18.20 -3.44
C SER A 222 -18.30 -18.67 -3.08
N GLU A 223 -17.41 -17.75 -2.73
CA GLU A 223 -16.00 -18.04 -2.41
C GLU A 223 -15.67 -17.86 -0.90
N LYS A 224 -16.59 -17.34 -0.10
CA LYS A 224 -16.39 -17.12 1.35
C LYS A 224 -16.25 -18.41 2.16
N SER A 225 -16.70 -19.55 1.64
CA SER A 225 -16.65 -20.83 2.35
C SER A 225 -15.28 -21.52 2.36
N VAL A 226 -14.30 -21.01 1.61
CA VAL A 226 -12.96 -21.61 1.47
C VAL A 226 -11.92 -20.99 2.41
N ASN A 227 -12.16 -19.80 2.93
CA ASN A 227 -11.21 -19.03 3.77
C ASN A 227 -11.85 -18.66 5.13
N SER A 228 -12.25 -19.64 5.93
CA SER A 228 -12.56 -19.36 7.34
C SER A 228 -11.25 -19.29 8.14
N LEU A 229 -10.75 -18.10 8.37
CA LEU A 229 -9.85 -17.76 9.46
C LEU A 229 -10.64 -17.58 10.75
#